data_d4f9e2b7bd8df2a9eade20840e60a030
#
_entry.id   d4f9e2b7bd8df2a9eade20840e60a030
#
_cell.length_a   1.000
_cell.length_b   1.000
_cell.length_c   1.000
_cell.angle_alpha   90.00
_cell.angle_beta   90.00
_cell.angle_gamma   90.00
#
_symmetry.space_group_name_H-M   'P 1'
#
loop_
_entity.id
_entity.type
_entity.pdbx_description
1 polymer ?
#
loop_
_entity_poly.entity_id
_entity_poly.type
_entity_poly.pdbx_seq_one_letter_code
_entity_poly.pdbx_strand_id
1 'polypeptide(L)'
;MKRARGVLVFVLVIVLLLSIPGATVFAQETVNDLGPVSSKDVIYQIITDRFYDGDSTNNIPVGFSSNLYDGTGADLKLYQGGDWDGIVQKIPYLKGMGVTAVWISAPYENRDTAIIDYQNDGSYDTWTSFHGYHVRNYFATNKHFGTLNEFKDLRDALHENGIKLVIDFVTNHTSREMNPTNNNAPEDGKLYEPDRKENGEFAFDANGEPYDYNNDGLIENLIADPNNNINGWFHGLGDRGNDSSRFGYRHKDLGSLADFSQQHSDVVAYLEAAMLFWSDLGVNGIRHDATLHMDPSFVKGLKDVVDSRKTVTHFGEFFIGRPDPKYDEYVYFPKQTGVNNLDFEFYRAASTTFGSFSTPMSNFANMLVYTQEDYDYPNQTVTFLDNHDVTRFGYTQRSQKVYNAAL
;
A
#
# COMPACT_ATOMS: atom_id res chain seq x y z
N MET A 1 -9.77 72.06 -34.24
CA MET A 1 -10.28 71.29 -33.11
C MET A 1 -11.28 70.25 -33.59
N LYS A 2 -10.90 69.03 -33.77
CA LYS A 2 -11.79 67.91 -34.11
C LYS A 2 -11.68 66.85 -33.02
N ARG A 3 -12.76 66.61 -32.27
CA ARG A 3 -12.86 65.58 -31.24
C ARG A 3 -13.06 64.24 -31.93
N ALA A 4 -12.17 63.26 -31.72
CA ALA A 4 -12.36 61.85 -32.07
C ALA A 4 -13.20 61.19 -30.98
N ARG A 5 -14.31 60.57 -31.36
CA ARG A 5 -15.13 59.72 -30.49
C ARG A 5 -14.62 58.30 -30.66
N GLY A 6 -14.05 57.76 -29.59
CA GLY A 6 -13.75 56.33 -29.52
C GLY A 6 -15.00 55.48 -29.35
N VAL A 7 -15.20 54.51 -30.24
CA VAL A 7 -16.24 53.51 -30.12
C VAL A 7 -15.68 52.35 -29.33
N LEU A 8 -16.26 52.08 -28.18
CA LEU A 8 -15.93 50.89 -27.37
C LEU A 8 -16.74 49.72 -27.90
N VAL A 9 -16.06 48.75 -28.51
CA VAL A 9 -16.67 47.50 -28.95
C VAL A 9 -16.64 46.53 -27.79
N PHE A 10 -17.80 46.21 -27.22
CA PHE A 10 -17.97 45.10 -26.27
C PHE A 10 -18.05 43.81 -27.09
N VAL A 11 -17.04 42.95 -26.99
CA VAL A 11 -17.09 41.57 -27.48
C VAL A 11 -17.77 40.74 -26.40
N LEU A 12 -19.02 40.35 -26.67
CA LEU A 12 -19.78 39.41 -25.85
C LEU A 12 -19.32 38.00 -26.21
N VAL A 13 -18.47 37.40 -25.36
CA VAL A 13 -18.12 35.97 -25.48
C VAL A 13 -19.28 35.17 -24.91
N ILE A 14 -20.14 34.63 -25.76
CA ILE A 14 -21.14 33.64 -25.39
C ILE A 14 -20.43 32.31 -25.26
N VAL A 15 -20.17 31.89 -24.01
CA VAL A 15 -19.74 30.52 -23.71
C VAL A 15 -20.98 29.62 -23.86
N LEU A 16 -21.06 28.89 -24.98
CA LEU A 16 -22.02 27.80 -25.16
C LEU A 16 -21.57 26.65 -24.24
N LEU A 17 -22.20 26.52 -23.08
CA LEU A 17 -22.18 25.30 -22.28
C LEU A 17 -22.97 24.25 -23.05
N LEU A 18 -22.28 23.41 -23.81
CA LEU A 18 -22.82 22.15 -24.28
C LEU A 18 -23.06 21.27 -23.06
N SER A 19 -24.31 21.19 -22.61
CA SER A 19 -24.77 20.21 -21.66
C SER A 19 -24.60 18.83 -22.28
N ILE A 20 -23.60 18.08 -21.84
CA ILE A 20 -23.49 16.64 -22.10
C ILE A 20 -24.54 15.98 -21.19
N PRO A 21 -25.59 15.35 -21.74
CA PRO A 21 -26.52 14.60 -20.89
C PRO A 21 -25.84 13.28 -20.52
N GLY A 22 -25.60 13.08 -19.25
CA GLY A 22 -25.15 11.78 -18.73
C GLY A 22 -23.96 11.79 -17.76
N ALA A 23 -23.38 12.94 -17.45
CA ALA A 23 -22.49 13.01 -16.30
C ALA A 23 -23.37 12.94 -15.03
N THR A 24 -23.56 11.77 -14.47
CA THR A 24 -23.92 11.63 -13.07
C THR A 24 -22.78 12.26 -12.29
N VAL A 25 -22.95 13.52 -11.90
CA VAL A 25 -22.18 14.12 -10.84
C VAL A 25 -22.55 13.29 -9.61
N PHE A 26 -21.69 12.34 -9.25
CA PHE A 26 -21.73 11.80 -7.90
C PHE A 26 -21.59 13.02 -7.02
N ALA A 27 -22.60 13.27 -6.18
CA ALA A 27 -22.51 14.29 -5.15
C ALA A 27 -21.22 13.96 -4.39
N GLN A 28 -20.23 14.83 -4.51
CA GLN A 28 -19.01 14.72 -3.72
C GLN A 28 -19.47 14.95 -2.29
N GLU A 29 -19.66 13.84 -1.56
CA GLU A 29 -19.89 13.92 -0.13
C GLU A 29 -18.73 14.76 0.42
N THR A 30 -19.06 15.75 1.21
CA THR A 30 -18.07 16.63 1.85
C THR A 30 -17.37 15.82 2.94
N VAL A 31 -16.48 14.93 2.53
CA VAL A 31 -15.56 14.27 3.44
C VAL A 31 -14.75 15.38 4.11
N ASN A 32 -14.66 15.31 5.41
CA ASN A 32 -13.85 16.23 6.20
C ASN A 32 -12.37 15.94 5.89
N ASP A 33 -11.82 16.54 4.82
CA ASP A 33 -10.45 16.27 4.40
C ASP A 33 -9.47 16.80 5.44
N LEU A 34 -8.83 15.89 6.16
CA LEU A 34 -7.85 16.21 7.18
C LEU A 34 -6.48 16.62 6.58
N GLY A 35 -6.37 16.63 5.25
CA GLY A 35 -5.12 16.89 4.53
C GLY A 35 -4.08 15.77 4.70
N PRO A 36 -2.88 15.94 4.12
CA PRO A 36 -1.84 14.92 4.17
C PRO A 36 -1.32 14.67 5.58
N VAL A 37 -0.74 13.49 5.81
CA VAL A 37 0.00 13.18 7.04
C VAL A 37 1.21 14.11 7.14
N SER A 38 1.56 14.54 8.33
CA SER A 38 2.63 15.51 8.59
C SER A 38 3.54 15.08 9.74
N SER A 39 4.60 15.82 9.99
CA SER A 39 5.51 15.59 11.14
C SER A 39 4.86 15.76 12.51
N LYS A 40 3.59 16.17 12.57
CA LYS A 40 2.82 16.29 13.83
C LYS A 40 1.95 15.06 14.09
N ASP A 41 1.86 14.17 13.13
CA ASP A 41 0.99 13.00 13.22
C ASP A 41 1.73 11.83 13.88
N VAL A 42 0.99 11.08 14.67
CA VAL A 42 1.40 9.80 15.25
C VAL A 42 0.73 8.70 14.44
N ILE A 43 1.53 7.98 13.65
CA ILE A 43 1.05 6.90 12.80
C ILE A 43 1.05 5.59 13.60
N TYR A 44 -0.08 4.90 13.61
CA TYR A 44 -0.20 3.54 14.12
C TYR A 44 -0.44 2.57 12.97
N GLN A 45 0.51 1.63 12.77
CA GLN A 45 0.37 0.61 11.74
C GLN A 45 -0.54 -0.52 12.21
N ILE A 46 -1.48 -0.89 11.35
CA ILE A 46 -2.44 -1.98 11.57
C ILE A 46 -2.30 -3.01 10.45
N ILE A 47 -1.90 -4.22 10.78
CA ILE A 47 -2.17 -5.37 9.92
C ILE A 47 -3.64 -5.72 10.14
N THR A 48 -4.50 -5.39 9.18
CA THR A 48 -5.96 -5.39 9.32
C THR A 48 -6.48 -6.71 9.89
N ASP A 49 -6.10 -7.82 9.27
CA ASP A 49 -6.48 -9.17 9.70
C ASP A 49 -6.14 -9.50 11.17
N ARG A 50 -5.15 -8.82 11.76
CA ARG A 50 -4.60 -9.11 13.09
C ARG A 50 -5.09 -8.16 14.17
N PHE A 51 -5.92 -7.19 13.84
CA PHE A 51 -6.24 -6.12 14.77
C PHE A 51 -7.48 -6.42 15.61
N TYR A 52 -8.63 -6.56 14.99
CA TYR A 52 -9.88 -6.89 15.65
C TYR A 52 -10.93 -7.35 14.65
N ASP A 53 -11.58 -8.46 14.92
CA ASP A 53 -12.74 -9.00 14.18
C ASP A 53 -14.00 -8.21 14.60
N GLY A 54 -14.50 -7.40 13.68
CA GLY A 54 -15.67 -6.56 13.88
C GLY A 54 -16.93 -7.13 13.23
N ASP A 55 -16.76 -7.87 12.13
CA ASP A 55 -17.80 -8.58 11.39
C ASP A 55 -17.39 -10.01 11.07
N SER A 56 -17.81 -10.94 11.89
CA SER A 56 -17.51 -12.36 11.71
C SER A 56 -18.12 -12.99 10.43
N THR A 57 -18.93 -12.26 9.67
CA THR A 57 -19.57 -12.78 8.45
C THR A 57 -18.62 -12.72 7.25
N ASN A 58 -17.59 -11.87 7.28
CA ASN A 58 -16.56 -11.73 6.25
C ASN A 58 -15.32 -12.62 6.47
N ASN A 59 -15.22 -13.31 7.60
CA ASN A 59 -14.06 -14.14 7.96
C ASN A 59 -13.79 -15.27 6.95
N ILE A 60 -14.85 -15.82 6.36
CA ILE A 60 -14.79 -16.88 5.36
C ILE A 60 -15.65 -16.45 4.16
N PRO A 61 -15.12 -15.61 3.27
CA PRO A 61 -15.85 -15.15 2.09
C PRO A 61 -16.30 -16.31 1.20
N VAL A 62 -17.33 -16.08 0.39
CA VAL A 62 -17.84 -17.08 -0.55
C VAL A 62 -16.72 -17.54 -1.50
N GLY A 63 -16.52 -18.86 -1.55
CA GLY A 63 -15.46 -19.49 -2.36
C GLY A 63 -14.12 -19.67 -1.63
N PHE A 64 -13.93 -19.04 -0.47
CA PHE A 64 -12.72 -19.22 0.33
C PHE A 64 -12.75 -20.55 1.12
N SER A 65 -11.59 -21.19 1.23
CA SER A 65 -11.45 -22.45 1.98
C SER A 65 -11.38 -22.19 3.48
N SER A 66 -12.34 -22.73 4.24
CA SER A 66 -12.36 -22.58 5.71
C SER A 66 -11.11 -23.12 6.41
N ASN A 67 -10.32 -23.98 5.77
CA ASN A 67 -9.04 -24.46 6.30
C ASN A 67 -7.95 -23.40 6.34
N LEU A 68 -8.17 -22.25 5.70
CA LEU A 68 -7.23 -21.11 5.64
C LEU A 68 -7.60 -20.02 6.65
N TYR A 69 -8.57 -20.26 7.51
CA TYR A 69 -9.00 -19.38 8.61
C TYR A 69 -8.82 -20.12 9.95
N ASP A 70 -8.21 -19.44 10.94
CA ASP A 70 -8.04 -19.97 12.30
C ASP A 70 -8.90 -19.20 13.33
N GLY A 71 -8.83 -17.88 13.35
CA GLY A 71 -9.60 -17.02 14.25
C GLY A 71 -9.30 -17.15 15.73
N THR A 72 -8.38 -18.05 16.12
CA THR A 72 -8.05 -18.33 17.52
C THR A 72 -6.64 -17.86 17.94
N GLY A 73 -5.82 -17.47 16.97
CA GLY A 73 -4.41 -17.13 17.17
C GLY A 73 -3.49 -18.35 17.35
N ALA A 74 -3.98 -19.56 17.10
CA ALA A 74 -3.18 -20.78 17.22
C ALA A 74 -2.24 -20.96 16.02
N ASP A 75 -2.69 -20.62 14.81
CA ASP A 75 -1.87 -20.62 13.59
C ASP A 75 -1.85 -19.23 12.95
N LEU A 76 -0.78 -18.48 13.20
CA LEU A 76 -0.60 -17.13 12.68
C LEU A 76 -0.25 -17.08 11.18
N LYS A 77 -0.18 -18.19 10.48
CA LYS A 77 -0.01 -18.25 9.02
C LYS A 77 -1.35 -18.11 8.30
N LEU A 78 -2.46 -18.35 9.00
CA LEU A 78 -3.82 -18.31 8.50
C LEU A 78 -4.51 -16.98 8.82
N TYR A 79 -5.60 -16.67 8.12
CA TYR A 79 -6.44 -15.52 8.45
C TYR A 79 -6.99 -15.63 9.88
N GLN A 80 -7.11 -14.48 10.55
CA GLN A 80 -7.60 -14.36 11.93
C GLN A 80 -8.91 -13.58 12.05
N GLY A 81 -9.35 -12.91 10.99
CA GLY A 81 -10.65 -12.26 10.89
C GLY A 81 -10.69 -10.78 11.27
N GLY A 82 -9.58 -10.13 11.47
CA GLY A 82 -9.57 -8.68 11.62
C GLY A 82 -9.99 -7.97 10.34
N ASP A 83 -10.81 -6.91 10.47
CA ASP A 83 -11.48 -6.23 9.38
C ASP A 83 -11.62 -4.71 9.60
N TRP A 84 -12.24 -4.00 8.66
CA TRP A 84 -12.44 -2.55 8.74
C TRP A 84 -13.45 -2.15 9.81
N ASP A 85 -14.50 -2.93 10.01
CA ASP A 85 -15.46 -2.74 11.10
C ASP A 85 -14.80 -2.85 12.46
N GLY A 86 -13.86 -3.78 12.60
CA GLY A 86 -13.06 -3.93 13.80
C GLY A 86 -12.18 -2.70 14.06
N ILE A 87 -11.60 -2.10 13.02
CA ILE A 87 -10.85 -0.84 13.17
C ILE A 87 -11.79 0.28 13.64
N VAL A 88 -12.98 0.40 13.03
CA VAL A 88 -14.00 1.40 13.43
C VAL A 88 -14.38 1.24 14.91
N GLN A 89 -14.65 0.01 15.35
CA GLN A 89 -14.97 -0.28 16.77
C GLN A 89 -13.83 0.07 17.74
N LYS A 90 -12.58 0.09 17.26
CA LYS A 90 -11.38 0.41 18.06
C LYS A 90 -10.91 1.87 17.97
N ILE A 91 -11.62 2.75 17.27
CA ILE A 91 -11.30 4.18 17.21
C ILE A 91 -11.12 4.81 18.61
N PRO A 92 -11.98 4.53 19.63
CA PRO A 92 -11.77 5.07 20.96
C PRO A 92 -10.43 4.63 21.60
N TYR A 93 -9.99 3.40 21.36
CA TYR A 93 -8.71 2.89 21.80
C TYR A 93 -7.56 3.63 21.12
N LEU A 94 -7.61 3.79 19.79
CA LEU A 94 -6.59 4.52 19.01
C LEU A 94 -6.46 5.98 19.47
N LYS A 95 -7.58 6.66 19.67
CA LYS A 95 -7.61 8.03 20.23
C LYS A 95 -7.03 8.10 21.64
N GLY A 96 -7.35 7.11 22.48
CA GLY A 96 -6.81 7.03 23.84
C GLY A 96 -5.29 6.90 23.90
N MET A 97 -4.67 6.36 22.83
CA MET A 97 -3.21 6.32 22.66
C MET A 97 -2.62 7.59 22.04
N GLY A 98 -3.42 8.54 21.59
CA GLY A 98 -2.94 9.74 20.90
C GLY A 98 -2.63 9.53 19.41
N VAL A 99 -3.14 8.45 18.82
CA VAL A 99 -2.99 8.18 17.38
C VAL A 99 -3.76 9.23 16.57
N THR A 100 -3.11 9.80 15.56
CA THR A 100 -3.68 10.80 14.64
C THR A 100 -3.66 10.35 13.19
N ALA A 101 -3.02 9.23 12.89
CA ALA A 101 -3.09 8.55 11.61
C ALA A 101 -3.01 7.03 11.78
N VAL A 102 -3.77 6.28 11.03
CA VAL A 102 -3.63 4.83 10.92
C VAL A 102 -3.09 4.45 9.55
N TRP A 103 -2.15 3.51 9.52
CA TRP A 103 -1.66 2.89 8.31
C TRP A 103 -2.14 1.44 8.29
N ILE A 104 -3.06 1.14 7.37
CA ILE A 104 -3.67 -0.19 7.22
C ILE A 104 -2.97 -1.01 6.14
N SER A 105 -3.11 -2.34 6.20
CA SER A 105 -2.73 -3.27 5.13
C SER A 105 -3.35 -2.86 3.80
N ALA A 106 -2.74 -3.29 2.69
CA ALA A 106 -3.27 -3.04 1.35
C ALA A 106 -4.76 -3.43 1.26
N PRO A 107 -5.63 -2.49 0.83
CA PRO A 107 -7.08 -2.66 0.95
C PRO A 107 -7.69 -3.49 -0.19
N TYR A 108 -6.96 -3.71 -1.26
CA TYR A 108 -7.43 -4.38 -2.48
C TYR A 108 -7.33 -5.90 -2.38
N GLU A 109 -7.97 -6.59 -3.32
CA GLU A 109 -8.06 -8.04 -3.34
C GLU A 109 -6.70 -8.69 -3.44
N ASN A 110 -6.47 -9.63 -2.57
CA ASN A 110 -5.30 -10.48 -2.52
C ASN A 110 -5.65 -11.90 -2.93
N ARG A 111 -4.62 -12.70 -3.18
CA ARG A 111 -4.76 -14.12 -3.45
C ARG A 111 -5.49 -14.83 -2.31
N ASP A 112 -6.55 -15.56 -2.64
CA ASP A 112 -7.40 -16.31 -1.70
C ASP A 112 -7.06 -17.80 -1.59
N THR A 113 -6.06 -18.26 -2.34
CA THR A 113 -5.62 -19.66 -2.31
C THR A 113 -4.43 -19.86 -1.40
N ALA A 114 -4.28 -21.07 -0.89
CA ALA A 114 -3.14 -21.43 -0.05
C ALA A 114 -1.78 -21.21 -0.75
N ILE A 115 -0.81 -20.75 0.00
CA ILE A 115 0.60 -20.76 -0.38
C ILE A 115 1.23 -21.94 0.33
N ILE A 116 1.73 -22.87 -0.44
CA ILE A 116 2.38 -24.06 0.10
C ILE A 116 3.89 -23.83 0.12
N ASP A 117 4.47 -23.87 1.28
CA ASP A 117 5.91 -23.71 1.50
C ASP A 117 6.53 -25.05 1.96
N TYR A 118 7.20 -25.73 1.02
CA TYR A 118 7.81 -27.03 1.27
C TYR A 118 9.11 -26.89 2.05
N GLN A 119 9.22 -27.65 3.11
CA GLN A 119 10.39 -27.71 3.97
C GLN A 119 11.39 -28.79 3.50
N ASN A 120 12.65 -28.67 3.93
CA ASN A 120 13.72 -29.60 3.56
C ASN A 120 13.50 -31.05 4.07
N ASP A 121 12.65 -31.26 5.05
CA ASP A 121 12.31 -32.55 5.62
C ASP A 121 11.13 -33.26 4.93
N GLY A 122 10.57 -32.61 3.88
CA GLY A 122 9.42 -33.11 3.12
C GLY A 122 8.06 -32.71 3.71
N SER A 123 8.02 -32.00 4.84
CA SER A 123 6.82 -31.36 5.34
C SER A 123 6.50 -30.08 4.54
N TYR A 124 5.33 -29.50 4.76
CA TYR A 124 5.00 -28.19 4.19
C TYR A 124 4.23 -27.35 5.19
N ASP A 125 4.42 -26.04 5.07
CA ASP A 125 3.63 -25.04 5.75
C ASP A 125 2.58 -24.45 4.80
N THR A 126 1.42 -24.15 5.32
CA THR A 126 0.36 -23.45 4.59
C THR A 126 0.28 -22.03 5.06
N TRP A 127 0.36 -21.07 4.13
CA TRP A 127 0.26 -19.65 4.38
C TRP A 127 -0.92 -19.05 3.63
N THR A 128 -1.38 -17.90 4.09
CA THR A 128 -2.39 -17.09 3.42
C THR A 128 -1.88 -15.67 3.17
N SER A 129 -2.61 -14.91 2.36
CA SER A 129 -2.23 -13.55 1.98
C SER A 129 -2.82 -12.48 2.92
N PHE A 130 -3.02 -12.82 4.19
CA PHE A 130 -3.61 -11.94 5.21
C PHE A 130 -2.94 -10.57 5.35
N HIS A 131 -1.68 -10.50 4.96
CA HIS A 131 -0.84 -9.30 5.09
C HIS A 131 -1.07 -8.24 3.99
N GLY A 132 -1.69 -8.61 2.84
CA GLY A 132 -1.99 -7.67 1.77
C GLY A 132 -0.94 -7.55 0.65
N TYR A 133 0.14 -8.33 0.67
CA TYR A 133 1.26 -8.20 -0.29
C TYR A 133 1.20 -9.18 -1.47
N HIS A 134 0.13 -9.91 -1.63
CA HIS A 134 -0.08 -10.85 -2.74
C HIS A 134 -1.26 -10.41 -3.60
N VAL A 135 -1.08 -9.30 -4.27
CA VAL A 135 -2.14 -8.65 -5.05
C VAL A 135 -2.69 -9.56 -6.14
N ARG A 136 -4.00 -9.60 -6.26
CA ARG A 136 -4.73 -10.28 -7.33
C ARG A 136 -5.56 -9.31 -8.17
N ASN A 137 -6.22 -8.34 -7.55
CA ASN A 137 -7.03 -7.33 -8.24
C ASN A 137 -6.97 -5.99 -7.48
N TYR A 138 -6.41 -4.96 -8.10
CA TYR A 138 -6.30 -3.64 -7.47
C TYR A 138 -7.61 -2.87 -7.40
N PHE A 139 -8.63 -3.25 -8.16
CA PHE A 139 -9.89 -2.52 -8.26
C PHE A 139 -11.04 -3.18 -7.50
N ALA A 140 -10.78 -4.28 -6.81
CA ALA A 140 -11.69 -4.92 -5.88
C ALA A 140 -11.14 -4.86 -4.46
N THR A 141 -12.01 -4.92 -3.46
CA THR A 141 -11.59 -4.95 -2.05
C THR A 141 -11.13 -6.34 -1.63
N ASN A 142 -10.30 -6.39 -0.60
CA ASN A 142 -10.05 -7.65 0.09
C ASN A 142 -11.32 -8.05 0.88
N LYS A 143 -11.99 -9.08 0.42
CA LYS A 143 -13.29 -9.56 0.97
C LYS A 143 -13.23 -9.95 2.44
N HIS A 144 -12.04 -10.29 2.94
CA HIS A 144 -11.82 -10.52 4.37
C HIS A 144 -11.82 -9.24 5.21
N PHE A 145 -11.66 -8.08 4.58
CA PHE A 145 -11.63 -6.79 5.28
C PHE A 145 -12.93 -6.02 5.14
N GLY A 146 -13.71 -6.31 4.09
CA GLY A 146 -15.00 -5.68 3.84
C GLY A 146 -15.20 -5.25 2.39
N THR A 147 -16.36 -4.64 2.12
CA THR A 147 -16.78 -4.07 0.86
C THR A 147 -16.20 -2.66 0.63
N LEU A 148 -16.31 -2.14 -0.58
CA LEU A 148 -15.88 -0.77 -0.87
C LEU A 148 -16.66 0.29 -0.08
N ASN A 149 -17.93 0.01 0.26
CA ASN A 149 -18.71 0.90 1.11
C ASN A 149 -18.20 0.87 2.55
N GLU A 150 -17.87 -0.28 3.10
CA GLU A 150 -17.26 -0.39 4.44
C GLU A 150 -15.87 0.25 4.51
N PHE A 151 -15.09 0.23 3.42
CA PHE A 151 -13.85 1.03 3.34
C PHE A 151 -14.13 2.53 3.44
N LYS A 152 -15.18 3.03 2.76
CA LYS A 152 -15.58 4.44 2.86
C LYS A 152 -16.09 4.77 4.26
N ASP A 153 -16.85 3.88 4.88
CA ASP A 153 -17.34 4.04 6.26
C ASP A 153 -16.16 4.08 7.26
N LEU A 154 -15.15 3.21 7.08
CA LEU A 154 -13.91 3.29 7.86
C LEU A 154 -13.24 4.65 7.71
N ARG A 155 -13.02 5.12 6.46
CA ARG A 155 -12.41 6.42 6.18
C ARG A 155 -13.19 7.55 6.89
N ASP A 156 -14.51 7.56 6.76
CA ASP A 156 -15.36 8.60 7.31
C ASP A 156 -15.34 8.58 8.83
N ALA A 157 -15.47 7.41 9.44
CA ALA A 157 -15.37 7.25 10.88
C ALA A 157 -14.00 7.71 11.45
N LEU A 158 -12.91 7.42 10.75
CA LEU A 158 -11.59 7.91 11.12
C LEU A 158 -11.51 9.43 11.02
N HIS A 159 -11.95 10.00 9.90
CA HIS A 159 -11.90 11.45 9.66
C HIS A 159 -12.78 12.24 10.64
N GLU A 160 -13.97 11.76 10.96
CA GLU A 160 -14.85 12.35 12.00
C GLU A 160 -14.18 12.37 13.37
N ASN A 161 -13.27 11.46 13.61
CA ASN A 161 -12.51 11.36 14.85
C ASN A 161 -11.13 12.04 14.79
N GLY A 162 -10.81 12.75 13.70
CA GLY A 162 -9.55 13.47 13.54
C GLY A 162 -8.36 12.54 13.28
N ILE A 163 -8.60 11.31 12.81
CA ILE A 163 -7.57 10.33 12.47
C ILE A 163 -7.47 10.23 10.94
N LYS A 164 -6.29 10.38 10.41
CA LYS A 164 -5.97 10.26 8.99
C LYS A 164 -5.84 8.80 8.59
N LEU A 165 -6.15 8.50 7.32
CA LEU A 165 -6.01 7.15 6.75
C LEU A 165 -4.82 7.07 5.80
N VAL A 166 -3.93 6.13 6.05
CA VAL A 166 -2.82 5.74 5.17
C VAL A 166 -3.06 4.31 4.70
N ILE A 167 -2.91 4.07 3.42
CA ILE A 167 -2.98 2.72 2.85
C ILE A 167 -1.61 2.22 2.42
N ASP A 168 -1.39 0.92 2.53
CA ASP A 168 -0.26 0.25 1.91
C ASP A 168 -0.51 0.08 0.41
N PHE A 169 0.53 0.23 -0.43
CA PHE A 169 0.38 0.08 -1.88
C PHE A 169 1.58 -0.65 -2.49
N VAL A 170 1.30 -1.81 -3.08
CA VAL A 170 2.29 -2.74 -3.66
C VAL A 170 2.33 -2.52 -5.16
N THR A 171 3.39 -1.94 -5.69
CA THR A 171 3.56 -1.69 -7.13
C THR A 171 4.78 -2.37 -7.73
N ASN A 172 5.49 -3.13 -6.92
CA ASN A 172 6.64 -3.89 -7.38
C ASN A 172 6.24 -5.25 -7.97
N HIS A 173 5.28 -5.93 -7.37
CA HIS A 173 5.00 -7.33 -7.66
C HIS A 173 3.53 -7.72 -7.42
N THR A 174 3.17 -8.91 -7.88
CA THR A 174 1.95 -9.62 -7.50
C THR A 174 2.27 -10.75 -6.51
N SER A 175 1.48 -11.83 -6.48
CA SER A 175 1.76 -13.03 -5.71
C SER A 175 2.93 -13.83 -6.35
N ARG A 176 3.27 -14.95 -5.73
CA ARG A 176 4.29 -15.88 -6.25
C ARG A 176 3.97 -16.35 -7.66
N GLU A 177 4.99 -16.50 -8.49
CA GLU A 177 4.91 -17.27 -9.71
C GLU A 177 4.63 -18.74 -9.43
N MET A 178 4.03 -19.43 -10.38
CA MET A 178 3.81 -20.86 -10.27
C MET A 178 5.15 -21.60 -10.17
N ASN A 179 5.32 -22.35 -9.08
CA ASN A 179 6.41 -23.31 -8.97
C ASN A 179 5.90 -24.69 -9.37
N PRO A 180 6.29 -25.23 -10.53
CA PRO A 180 5.79 -26.51 -11.04
C PRO A 180 6.10 -27.69 -10.13
N THR A 181 7.06 -27.57 -9.22
CA THR A 181 7.39 -28.61 -8.26
C THR A 181 6.49 -28.61 -7.03
N ASN A 182 5.75 -27.54 -6.79
CA ASN A 182 5.00 -27.28 -5.56
C ASN A 182 3.49 -27.33 -5.74
N ASN A 183 2.96 -27.71 -6.93
CA ASN A 183 1.52 -27.67 -7.25
C ASN A 183 0.85 -26.37 -6.82
N ASN A 184 1.41 -25.25 -7.21
CA ASN A 184 0.86 -23.93 -6.89
C ASN A 184 -0.57 -23.78 -7.42
N ALA A 185 -1.31 -22.90 -6.79
CA ALA A 185 -2.67 -22.62 -7.20
C ALA A 185 -2.74 -22.01 -8.62
N PRO A 186 -3.81 -22.26 -9.36
CA PRO A 186 -3.96 -21.73 -10.71
C PRO A 186 -3.88 -20.19 -10.79
N GLU A 187 -4.20 -19.48 -9.70
CA GLU A 187 -4.18 -18.02 -9.60
C GLU A 187 -2.82 -17.44 -9.20
N ASP A 188 -1.79 -18.28 -9.00
CA ASP A 188 -0.48 -17.81 -8.56
C ASP A 188 0.09 -16.71 -9.46
N GLY A 189 0.30 -15.54 -8.88
CA GLY A 189 0.85 -14.36 -9.54
C GLY A 189 -0.05 -13.68 -10.56
N LYS A 190 -1.20 -14.24 -10.90
CA LYS A 190 -2.11 -13.70 -11.89
C LYS A 190 -2.75 -12.41 -11.40
N LEU A 191 -2.94 -11.49 -12.35
CA LEU A 191 -3.57 -10.21 -12.13
C LEU A 191 -4.91 -10.14 -12.85
N TYR A 192 -5.93 -9.67 -12.14
CA TYR A 192 -7.30 -9.55 -12.63
C TYR A 192 -7.80 -8.11 -12.51
N GLU A 193 -8.86 -7.79 -13.27
CA GLU A 193 -9.63 -6.57 -13.09
C GLU A 193 -11.14 -6.88 -13.21
N PRO A 194 -12.03 -6.06 -12.61
CA PRO A 194 -13.45 -6.20 -12.80
C PRO A 194 -13.88 -6.06 -14.27
N ASP A 195 -15.05 -6.59 -14.60
CA ASP A 195 -15.68 -6.30 -15.89
C ASP A 195 -15.76 -4.81 -16.15
N ARG A 196 -15.69 -4.43 -17.43
CA ARG A 196 -15.90 -3.04 -17.84
C ARG A 196 -17.26 -2.89 -18.55
N LYS A 197 -17.95 -1.81 -18.17
CA LYS A 197 -19.16 -1.36 -18.87
C LYS A 197 -18.80 -0.82 -20.26
N GLU A 198 -19.80 -0.63 -21.12
CA GLU A 198 -19.60 -0.08 -22.48
C GLU A 198 -18.90 1.29 -22.50
N ASN A 199 -19.03 2.07 -21.44
CA ASN A 199 -18.37 3.38 -21.29
C ASN A 199 -16.92 3.29 -20.75
N GLY A 200 -16.41 2.06 -20.52
CA GLY A 200 -15.07 1.80 -20.01
C GLY A 200 -14.92 1.82 -18.49
N GLU A 201 -15.96 2.19 -17.75
CA GLU A 201 -15.95 2.13 -16.28
C GLU A 201 -16.03 0.69 -15.79
N PHE A 202 -15.46 0.41 -14.63
CA PHE A 202 -15.60 -0.88 -13.97
C PHE A 202 -17.05 -1.15 -13.53
N ALA A 203 -17.45 -2.40 -13.60
CA ALA A 203 -18.79 -2.84 -13.25
C ALA A 203 -18.84 -3.18 -11.75
N PHE A 204 -19.34 -2.23 -10.96
CA PHE A 204 -19.60 -2.41 -9.53
C PHE A 204 -21.10 -2.40 -9.24
N ASP A 205 -21.49 -3.21 -8.25
CA ASP A 205 -22.83 -3.22 -7.69
C ASP A 205 -23.07 -2.03 -6.72
N ALA A 206 -24.20 -2.03 -6.02
CA ALA A 206 -24.54 -0.97 -5.06
C ALA A 206 -23.64 -0.95 -3.82
N ASN A 207 -22.95 -2.05 -3.51
CA ASN A 207 -22.01 -2.17 -2.39
C ASN A 207 -20.57 -1.79 -2.81
N GLY A 208 -20.35 -1.60 -4.12
CA GLY A 208 -19.03 -1.35 -4.69
C GLY A 208 -18.27 -2.64 -5.01
N GLU A 209 -18.96 -3.79 -5.05
CA GLU A 209 -18.34 -5.06 -5.39
C GLU A 209 -18.41 -5.33 -6.89
N PRO A 210 -17.37 -5.96 -7.51
CA PRO A 210 -17.41 -6.39 -8.89
C PRO A 210 -18.55 -7.36 -9.15
N TYR A 211 -19.19 -7.25 -10.34
CA TYR A 211 -20.20 -8.21 -10.78
C TYR A 211 -20.03 -8.56 -12.27
N ASP A 212 -20.56 -9.73 -12.66
CA ASP A 212 -20.58 -10.21 -14.04
C ASP A 212 -21.52 -9.32 -14.91
N TYR A 213 -20.93 -8.31 -15.55
CA TYR A 213 -21.64 -7.34 -16.38
C TYR A 213 -21.90 -7.87 -17.78
N ASN A 214 -20.94 -8.59 -18.34
CA ASN A 214 -21.00 -9.08 -19.72
C ASN A 214 -21.74 -10.43 -19.85
N ASN A 215 -22.11 -11.04 -18.71
CA ASN A 215 -22.81 -12.34 -18.59
C ASN A 215 -22.02 -13.51 -19.19
N ASP A 216 -20.70 -13.50 -19.06
CA ASP A 216 -19.85 -14.63 -19.49
C ASP A 216 -19.64 -15.67 -18.39
N GLY A 217 -20.15 -15.43 -17.19
CA GLY A 217 -20.06 -16.27 -16.01
C GLY A 217 -18.85 -15.95 -15.12
N LEU A 218 -18.10 -14.89 -15.44
CA LEU A 218 -16.96 -14.42 -14.65
C LEU A 218 -17.25 -12.99 -14.17
N ILE A 219 -16.82 -12.67 -12.97
CA ILE A 219 -16.93 -11.31 -12.39
C ILE A 219 -15.66 -10.49 -12.63
N GLU A 220 -14.60 -11.12 -13.14
CA GLU A 220 -13.28 -10.53 -13.32
C GLU A 220 -12.59 -11.10 -14.54
N ASN A 221 -11.80 -10.27 -15.19
CA ASN A 221 -11.02 -10.60 -16.36
C ASN A 221 -9.54 -10.76 -16.01
N LEU A 222 -8.92 -11.82 -16.55
CA LEU A 222 -7.47 -12.01 -16.45
C LEU A 222 -6.73 -10.96 -17.29
N ILE A 223 -5.90 -10.14 -16.65
CA ILE A 223 -5.11 -9.08 -17.30
C ILE A 223 -3.70 -9.56 -17.61
N ALA A 224 -3.06 -10.21 -16.65
CA ALA A 224 -1.69 -10.70 -16.82
C ALA A 224 -1.46 -12.00 -16.04
N ASP A 225 -0.61 -12.86 -16.61
CA ASP A 225 -0.22 -14.14 -16.02
C ASP A 225 1.31 -14.27 -16.10
N PRO A 226 2.04 -14.27 -14.97
CA PRO A 226 3.49 -14.39 -14.98
C PRO A 226 3.96 -15.76 -15.51
N ASN A 227 3.13 -16.80 -15.41
CA ASN A 227 3.44 -18.13 -15.91
C ASN A 227 3.22 -18.25 -17.44
N ASN A 228 2.52 -17.30 -18.04
CA ASN A 228 2.31 -17.15 -19.47
C ASN A 228 2.42 -15.68 -19.86
N ASN A 229 3.58 -15.09 -19.64
CA ASN A 229 3.87 -13.66 -19.74
C ASN A 229 3.93 -13.18 -21.22
N ILE A 230 2.90 -13.51 -22.01
CA ILE A 230 2.83 -13.24 -23.44
C ILE A 230 2.76 -11.74 -23.75
N ASN A 231 2.18 -10.96 -22.83
CA ASN A 231 2.06 -9.50 -22.95
C ASN A 231 3.24 -8.72 -22.34
N GLY A 232 4.21 -9.41 -21.72
CA GLY A 232 5.43 -8.79 -21.19
C GLY A 232 5.23 -7.93 -19.94
N TRP A 233 4.18 -8.18 -19.17
CA TRP A 233 3.86 -7.42 -17.96
C TRP A 233 4.81 -7.69 -16.79
N PHE A 234 5.49 -8.82 -16.81
CA PHE A 234 6.46 -9.22 -15.78
C PHE A 234 7.86 -9.33 -16.38
N HIS A 235 8.89 -9.08 -15.59
CA HIS A 235 10.27 -9.26 -16.03
C HIS A 235 10.59 -10.75 -16.32
N GLY A 236 10.05 -11.68 -15.51
CA GLY A 236 10.18 -13.12 -15.72
C GLY A 236 11.63 -13.60 -15.68
N LEU A 237 12.49 -12.99 -14.87
CA LEU A 237 13.91 -13.31 -14.75
C LEU A 237 14.22 -14.22 -13.54
N GLY A 238 13.18 -14.66 -12.85
CA GLY A 238 13.25 -15.52 -11.67
C GLY A 238 13.79 -14.82 -10.42
N ASP A 239 13.83 -15.57 -9.31
CA ASP A 239 14.20 -15.04 -8.00
C ASP A 239 15.60 -14.40 -8.01
N ARG A 240 15.70 -13.26 -7.39
CA ARG A 240 16.94 -12.52 -7.16
C ARG A 240 17.97 -13.34 -6.36
N GLY A 241 17.52 -14.13 -5.40
CA GLY A 241 18.40 -14.85 -4.50
C GLY A 241 19.42 -13.91 -3.83
N ASN A 242 20.70 -14.22 -3.99
CA ASN A 242 21.82 -13.44 -3.44
C ASN A 242 22.33 -12.33 -4.38
N ASP A 243 21.68 -12.07 -5.51
CA ASP A 243 22.08 -11.00 -6.44
C ASP A 243 21.79 -9.63 -5.81
N SER A 244 22.81 -9.01 -5.24
CA SER A 244 22.74 -7.69 -4.60
C SER A 244 23.03 -6.53 -5.56
N SER A 245 23.12 -6.79 -6.86
CA SER A 245 23.28 -5.75 -7.88
C SER A 245 22.00 -4.89 -8.00
N ARG A 246 22.15 -3.66 -8.51
CA ARG A 246 20.99 -2.82 -8.84
C ARG A 246 20.06 -3.51 -9.84
N PHE A 247 20.61 -4.22 -10.81
CA PHE A 247 19.84 -4.99 -11.78
C PHE A 247 19.05 -6.12 -11.09
N GLY A 248 19.68 -6.88 -10.18
CA GLY A 248 18.99 -7.93 -9.41
C GLY A 248 17.84 -7.40 -8.57
N TYR A 249 18.02 -6.24 -7.92
CA TYR A 249 16.94 -5.62 -7.13
C TYR A 249 15.77 -5.15 -7.98
N ARG A 250 15.98 -4.65 -9.19
CA ARG A 250 14.95 -3.96 -9.98
C ARG A 250 14.34 -4.76 -11.12
N HIS A 251 14.85 -5.98 -11.37
CA HIS A 251 14.41 -6.78 -12.52
C HIS A 251 14.27 -8.26 -12.20
N LYS A 252 14.51 -8.67 -10.97
CA LYS A 252 14.32 -10.04 -10.54
C LYS A 252 13.36 -10.13 -9.38
N ASP A 253 12.68 -11.24 -9.29
CA ASP A 253 11.67 -11.48 -8.27
C ASP A 253 12.21 -11.35 -6.86
N LEU A 254 11.45 -10.69 -6.02
CA LEU A 254 11.66 -10.63 -4.58
C LEU A 254 11.08 -11.89 -3.94
N GLY A 255 11.92 -12.88 -3.65
CA GLY A 255 11.46 -14.11 -3.01
C GLY A 255 10.40 -14.87 -3.80
N SER A 256 10.53 -14.93 -5.11
CA SER A 256 9.60 -15.56 -6.06
C SER A 256 8.27 -14.79 -6.26
N LEU A 257 8.14 -13.55 -5.81
CA LEU A 257 7.00 -12.69 -6.13
C LEU A 257 7.15 -12.16 -7.55
N ALA A 258 6.13 -12.35 -8.39
CA ALA A 258 6.20 -11.99 -9.81
C ALA A 258 6.40 -10.49 -9.98
N ASP A 259 7.58 -10.10 -10.46
CA ASP A 259 8.06 -8.73 -10.54
C ASP A 259 7.52 -8.02 -11.79
N PHE A 260 6.84 -6.89 -11.61
CA PHE A 260 6.29 -6.12 -12.71
C PHE A 260 7.37 -5.49 -13.59
N SER A 261 7.16 -5.55 -14.90
CA SER A 261 7.97 -4.81 -15.88
C SER A 261 7.60 -3.31 -15.86
N GLN A 262 8.18 -2.57 -14.95
CA GLN A 262 7.87 -1.16 -14.67
C GLN A 262 8.22 -0.22 -15.84
N GLN A 263 8.86 -0.73 -16.89
CA GLN A 263 9.14 -0.02 -18.15
C GLN A 263 8.06 -0.25 -19.19
N HIS A 264 7.14 -1.19 -18.96
CA HIS A 264 6.04 -1.48 -19.87
C HIS A 264 4.92 -0.44 -19.69
N SER A 265 4.53 0.23 -20.78
CA SER A 265 3.55 1.33 -20.74
C SER A 265 2.20 0.94 -20.13
N ASP A 266 1.72 -0.28 -20.43
CA ASP A 266 0.42 -0.75 -19.95
C ASP A 266 0.47 -1.08 -18.46
N VAL A 267 1.60 -1.59 -17.96
CA VAL A 267 1.84 -1.80 -16.52
C VAL A 267 1.81 -0.47 -15.79
N VAL A 268 2.54 0.53 -16.30
CA VAL A 268 2.56 1.88 -15.72
C VAL A 268 1.14 2.45 -15.68
N ALA A 269 0.44 2.46 -16.81
CA ALA A 269 -0.92 3.02 -16.90
C ALA A 269 -1.92 2.30 -15.97
N TYR A 270 -1.80 0.98 -15.84
CA TYR A 270 -2.65 0.19 -14.97
C TYR A 270 -2.41 0.53 -13.49
N LEU A 271 -1.13 0.58 -13.06
CA LEU A 271 -0.77 0.88 -11.67
C LEU A 271 -1.06 2.35 -11.30
N GLU A 272 -0.88 3.28 -12.23
CA GLU A 272 -1.31 4.68 -12.05
C GLU A 272 -2.84 4.77 -11.86
N ALA A 273 -3.61 4.08 -12.69
CA ALA A 273 -5.08 4.04 -12.57
C ALA A 273 -5.52 3.41 -11.23
N ALA A 274 -4.87 2.33 -10.80
CA ALA A 274 -5.14 1.69 -9.52
C ALA A 274 -4.84 2.63 -8.33
N MET A 275 -3.71 3.32 -8.38
CA MET A 275 -3.34 4.25 -7.31
C MET A 275 -4.28 5.45 -7.25
N LEU A 276 -4.72 5.96 -8.41
CA LEU A 276 -5.74 7.01 -8.48
C LEU A 276 -7.08 6.54 -7.94
N PHE A 277 -7.52 5.32 -8.26
CA PHE A 277 -8.77 4.75 -7.76
C PHE A 277 -8.83 4.81 -6.23
N TRP A 278 -7.79 4.33 -5.54
CA TRP A 278 -7.75 4.32 -4.08
C TRP A 278 -7.51 5.71 -3.47
N SER A 279 -6.71 6.56 -4.12
CA SER A 279 -6.47 7.92 -3.62
C SER A 279 -7.70 8.81 -3.72
N ASP A 280 -8.51 8.65 -4.77
CA ASP A 280 -9.78 9.35 -4.98
C ASP A 280 -10.83 8.97 -3.91
N LEU A 281 -10.68 7.83 -3.24
CA LEU A 281 -11.50 7.45 -2.08
C LEU A 281 -11.19 8.24 -0.80
N GLY A 282 -10.25 9.17 -0.82
CA GLY A 282 -10.05 10.13 0.25
C GLY A 282 -8.96 9.78 1.27
N VAL A 283 -8.03 8.90 0.94
CA VAL A 283 -6.87 8.61 1.81
C VAL A 283 -5.99 9.85 2.00
N ASN A 284 -5.26 9.91 3.10
CA ASN A 284 -4.38 11.02 3.49
C ASN A 284 -2.88 10.71 3.27
N GLY A 285 -2.57 9.44 3.03
CA GLY A 285 -1.21 9.00 2.75
C GLY A 285 -1.17 7.63 2.07
N ILE A 286 -0.07 7.37 1.39
CA ILE A 286 0.23 6.12 0.70
C ILE A 286 1.62 5.66 1.13
N ARG A 287 1.72 4.44 1.65
CA ARG A 287 2.99 3.76 1.85
C ARG A 287 3.29 2.92 0.62
N HIS A 288 4.39 3.21 -0.04
CA HIS A 288 4.89 2.43 -1.16
C HIS A 288 5.70 1.24 -0.65
N ASP A 289 5.22 0.04 -0.95
CA ASP A 289 5.92 -1.19 -0.67
C ASP A 289 7.17 -1.33 -1.54
N ALA A 290 8.22 -2.00 -1.03
CA ALA A 290 9.38 -2.46 -1.76
C ALA A 290 10.08 -1.43 -2.67
N THR A 291 10.17 -0.15 -2.26
CA THR A 291 10.73 0.93 -3.10
C THR A 291 12.20 0.73 -3.48
N LEU A 292 12.96 -0.06 -2.73
CA LEU A 292 14.32 -0.49 -3.10
C LEU A 292 14.33 -1.28 -4.41
N HIS A 293 13.25 -1.97 -4.71
CA HIS A 293 13.11 -2.89 -5.84
C HIS A 293 12.56 -2.22 -7.10
N MET A 294 12.26 -0.93 -7.05
CA MET A 294 11.69 -0.17 -8.15
C MET A 294 12.65 0.91 -8.66
N ASP A 295 12.49 1.31 -9.91
CA ASP A 295 13.21 2.48 -10.41
C ASP A 295 12.64 3.77 -9.79
N PRO A 296 13.48 4.68 -9.27
CA PRO A 296 12.99 5.92 -8.67
C PRO A 296 12.13 6.77 -9.61
N SER A 297 12.37 6.72 -10.93
CA SER A 297 11.55 7.47 -11.89
C SER A 297 10.13 6.92 -12.01
N PHE A 298 9.98 5.60 -11.89
CA PHE A 298 8.67 4.95 -11.85
C PHE A 298 7.90 5.34 -10.58
N VAL A 299 8.53 5.23 -9.41
CA VAL A 299 7.92 5.62 -8.12
C VAL A 299 7.53 7.11 -8.13
N LYS A 300 8.39 7.97 -8.71
CA LYS A 300 8.08 9.39 -8.89
C LYS A 300 6.85 9.59 -9.79
N GLY A 301 6.74 8.87 -10.89
CA GLY A 301 5.59 8.92 -11.80
C GLY A 301 4.29 8.60 -11.08
N LEU A 302 4.26 7.50 -10.32
CA LEU A 302 3.10 7.12 -9.50
C LEU A 302 2.71 8.22 -8.49
N LYS A 303 3.69 8.80 -7.81
CA LYS A 303 3.43 9.93 -6.91
C LYS A 303 2.86 11.13 -7.65
N ASP A 304 3.50 11.53 -8.75
CA ASP A 304 3.12 12.74 -9.48
C ASP A 304 1.69 12.63 -10.05
N VAL A 305 1.25 11.45 -10.48
CA VAL A 305 -0.12 11.25 -10.97
C VAL A 305 -1.15 11.43 -9.87
N VAL A 306 -0.89 10.95 -8.65
CA VAL A 306 -1.76 11.17 -7.49
C VAL A 306 -1.78 12.65 -7.12
N ASP A 307 -0.61 13.27 -6.97
CA ASP A 307 -0.49 14.68 -6.59
C ASP A 307 -1.10 15.65 -7.61
N SER A 308 -1.27 15.21 -8.87
CA SER A 308 -1.99 15.99 -9.89
C SER A 308 -3.47 16.16 -9.57
N ARG A 309 -4.05 15.30 -8.75
CA ARG A 309 -5.46 15.35 -8.31
C ARG A 309 -5.61 15.78 -6.87
N LYS A 310 -4.83 15.19 -5.97
CA LYS A 310 -4.90 15.45 -4.54
C LYS A 310 -3.51 15.30 -3.90
N THR A 311 -3.12 16.26 -3.07
CA THR A 311 -1.90 16.13 -2.28
C THR A 311 -2.11 15.17 -1.12
N VAL A 312 -1.38 14.07 -1.11
CA VAL A 312 -1.29 13.10 -0.01
C VAL A 312 0.16 12.92 0.41
N THR A 313 0.39 12.35 1.58
CA THR A 313 1.76 12.01 1.99
C THR A 313 2.17 10.69 1.37
N HIS A 314 3.36 10.67 0.77
CA HIS A 314 3.98 9.45 0.24
C HIS A 314 5.21 9.10 1.07
N PHE A 315 5.30 7.85 1.52
CA PHE A 315 6.52 7.30 2.10
C PHE A 315 6.73 5.86 1.67
N GLY A 316 7.98 5.44 1.60
CA GLY A 316 8.36 4.16 1.00
C GLY A 316 9.19 3.28 1.92
N GLU A 317 9.07 1.99 1.69
CA GLU A 317 9.94 1.00 2.28
C GLU A 317 11.22 0.85 1.45
N PHE A 318 12.23 1.61 1.80
CA PHE A 318 13.57 1.39 1.28
C PHE A 318 14.41 0.67 2.35
N PHE A 319 14.32 -0.67 2.38
CA PHE A 319 14.83 -1.52 3.48
C PHE A 319 16.36 -1.57 3.53
N ILE A 320 17.00 -0.43 3.70
CA ILE A 320 18.46 -0.26 3.76
C ILE A 320 18.83 0.68 4.90
N GLY A 321 20.06 0.55 5.37
CA GLY A 321 20.72 1.45 6.29
C GLY A 321 22.20 1.16 6.32
N ARG A 322 22.99 2.02 6.98
CA ARG A 322 24.43 1.83 7.08
C ARG A 322 24.78 0.47 7.73
N PRO A 323 25.84 -0.22 7.28
CA PRO A 323 26.82 0.20 6.28
C PRO A 323 26.55 -0.36 4.85
N ASP A 324 25.30 -0.49 4.41
CA ASP A 324 24.99 -1.04 3.10
C ASP A 324 25.62 -0.18 1.98
N PRO A 325 26.24 -0.79 0.95
CA PRO A 325 26.81 -0.04 -0.18
C PRO A 325 25.81 0.81 -0.96
N LYS A 326 24.50 0.53 -0.84
CA LYS A 326 23.40 1.29 -1.48
C LYS A 326 22.84 2.41 -0.57
N TYR A 327 23.52 2.69 0.54
CA TYR A 327 23.07 3.73 1.46
C TYR A 327 22.93 5.11 0.79
N ASP A 328 23.79 5.43 -0.15
CA ASP A 328 23.67 6.68 -0.92
C ASP A 328 22.37 6.73 -1.72
N GLU A 329 21.91 5.60 -2.30
CA GLU A 329 20.62 5.53 -3.01
C GLU A 329 19.46 5.78 -2.05
N TYR A 330 19.51 5.22 -0.84
CA TYR A 330 18.52 5.44 0.20
C TYR A 330 18.42 6.93 0.59
N VAL A 331 19.54 7.61 0.78
CA VAL A 331 19.59 9.03 1.14
C VAL A 331 19.05 9.92 0.01
N TYR A 332 19.38 9.58 -1.25
CA TYR A 332 18.94 10.36 -2.40
C TYR A 332 17.51 10.07 -2.84
N PHE A 333 16.93 8.97 -2.45
CA PHE A 333 15.61 8.54 -2.91
C PHE A 333 14.51 9.59 -2.65
N PRO A 334 14.36 10.18 -1.45
CA PRO A 334 13.35 11.21 -1.22
C PRO A 334 13.54 12.46 -2.09
N LYS A 335 14.79 12.83 -2.36
CA LYS A 335 15.11 13.98 -3.22
C LYS A 335 14.75 13.71 -4.68
N GLN A 336 14.95 12.48 -5.15
CA GLN A 336 14.66 12.09 -6.52
C GLN A 336 13.17 11.93 -6.78
N THR A 337 12.44 11.39 -5.81
CA THR A 337 11.06 10.95 -5.98
C THR A 337 10.04 11.87 -5.32
N GLY A 338 10.42 12.57 -4.27
CA GLY A 338 9.50 13.25 -3.36
C GLY A 338 8.73 12.28 -2.43
N VAL A 339 9.10 11.01 -2.42
CA VAL A 339 8.56 9.98 -1.51
C VAL A 339 9.49 9.87 -0.31
N ASN A 340 8.98 10.04 0.89
CA ASN A 340 9.76 9.95 2.13
C ASN A 340 10.21 8.51 2.38
N ASN A 341 11.26 8.30 3.16
CA ASN A 341 11.70 6.97 3.57
C ASN A 341 11.16 6.59 4.96
N LEU A 342 10.79 5.33 5.16
CA LEU A 342 10.78 4.73 6.48
C LEU A 342 12.21 4.73 7.03
N ASP A 343 12.42 5.27 8.24
CA ASP A 343 13.75 5.52 8.80
C ASP A 343 14.34 4.28 9.46
N PHE A 344 14.90 3.39 8.64
CA PHE A 344 15.58 2.18 9.11
C PHE A 344 16.88 2.48 9.88
N GLU A 345 17.51 3.64 9.66
CA GLU A 345 18.67 4.07 10.45
C GLU A 345 18.26 4.40 11.88
N PHE A 346 17.19 5.18 12.04
CA PHE A 346 16.62 5.44 13.35
C PHE A 346 16.23 4.16 14.07
N TYR A 347 15.48 3.27 13.39
CA TYR A 347 15.08 1.98 13.93
C TYR A 347 16.28 1.18 14.46
N ARG A 348 17.34 1.02 13.66
CA ARG A 348 18.53 0.24 14.06
C ARG A 348 19.26 0.88 15.24
N ALA A 349 19.47 2.19 15.18
CA ALA A 349 20.16 2.90 16.27
C ALA A 349 19.36 2.86 17.57
N ALA A 350 18.04 3.05 17.51
CA ALA A 350 17.16 2.94 18.67
C ALA A 350 17.14 1.52 19.23
N SER A 351 16.99 0.51 18.38
CA SER A 351 16.95 -0.91 18.79
C SER A 351 18.24 -1.37 19.43
N THR A 352 19.41 -0.96 18.92
CA THR A 352 20.70 -1.34 19.50
C THR A 352 21.03 -0.56 20.76
N THR A 353 20.61 0.68 20.87
CA THR A 353 20.90 1.54 22.04
C THR A 353 19.92 1.30 23.18
N PHE A 354 18.61 1.29 22.90
CA PHE A 354 17.57 1.18 23.93
C PHE A 354 16.99 -0.23 24.04
N GLY A 355 17.00 -1.01 22.96
CA GLY A 355 16.47 -2.37 22.92
C GLY A 355 17.45 -3.36 23.58
N SER A 356 18.59 -3.59 22.96
CA SER A 356 19.56 -4.60 23.38
C SER A 356 20.70 -4.08 24.25
N PHE A 357 20.83 -2.75 24.40
CA PHE A 357 21.99 -2.09 25.06
C PHE A 357 23.35 -2.50 24.49
N SER A 358 23.38 -2.91 23.23
CA SER A 358 24.59 -3.37 22.57
C SER A 358 25.48 -2.22 22.10
N THR A 359 24.96 -1.00 22.07
CA THR A 359 25.69 0.21 21.68
C THR A 359 25.46 1.34 22.66
N PRO A 360 26.47 2.23 22.87
CA PRO A 360 26.33 3.37 23.75
C PRO A 360 25.42 4.45 23.17
N MET A 361 24.87 5.32 24.04
CA MET A 361 24.01 6.45 23.66
C MET A 361 24.69 7.39 22.63
N SER A 362 26.01 7.49 22.63
CA SER A 362 26.77 8.26 21.65
C SER A 362 26.51 7.77 20.21
N ASN A 363 26.25 6.47 19.97
CA ASN A 363 25.95 5.97 18.64
C ASN A 363 24.58 6.46 18.16
N PHE A 364 23.60 6.51 19.05
CA PHE A 364 22.29 7.10 18.71
C PHE A 364 22.41 8.59 18.44
N ALA A 365 23.14 9.34 19.26
CA ALA A 365 23.38 10.77 19.04
C ALA A 365 24.11 11.04 17.71
N ASN A 366 25.13 10.22 17.38
CA ASN A 366 25.83 10.32 16.11
C ASN A 366 24.90 10.04 14.92
N MET A 367 24.01 9.04 15.03
CA MET A 367 23.03 8.76 13.96
C MET A 367 22.14 9.97 13.70
N LEU A 368 21.66 10.67 14.73
CA LEU A 368 20.86 11.90 14.55
C LEU A 368 21.64 13.00 13.83
N VAL A 369 22.94 13.16 14.14
CA VAL A 369 23.81 14.11 13.43
C VAL A 369 23.97 13.72 11.96
N TYR A 370 24.28 12.45 11.69
CA TYR A 370 24.44 11.96 10.31
C TYR A 370 23.15 12.11 9.49
N THR A 371 21.98 11.84 10.10
CA THR A 371 20.70 12.04 9.40
C THR A 371 20.52 13.50 8.98
N GLN A 372 20.92 14.47 9.82
CA GLN A 372 20.86 15.89 9.47
C GLN A 372 21.85 16.29 8.37
N GLU A 373 23.01 15.63 8.28
CA GLU A 373 24.04 15.88 7.28
C GLU A 373 23.73 15.20 5.94
N ASP A 374 23.19 13.99 5.99
CA ASP A 374 22.95 13.17 4.81
C ASP A 374 21.70 13.60 4.04
N TYR A 375 20.64 14.03 4.73
CA TYR A 375 19.39 14.45 4.11
C TYR A 375 19.37 15.97 3.88
N ASP A 376 19.13 16.40 2.65
CA ASP A 376 18.86 17.81 2.37
C ASP A 376 17.62 18.35 3.14
N TYR A 377 16.72 17.42 3.49
CA TYR A 377 15.48 17.68 4.22
C TYR A 377 15.25 16.60 5.29
N PRO A 378 15.83 16.76 6.51
CA PRO A 378 15.72 15.72 7.54
C PRO A 378 14.26 15.39 7.95
N ASN A 379 13.31 16.26 7.62
CA ASN A 379 11.87 16.01 7.87
C ASN A 379 11.22 15.06 6.85
N GLN A 380 11.98 14.49 5.92
CA GLN A 380 11.49 13.56 4.89
C GLN A 380 11.65 12.09 5.29
N THR A 381 11.87 11.80 6.55
CA THR A 381 11.88 10.44 7.08
C THR A 381 10.69 10.21 8.01
N VAL A 382 10.16 8.99 7.98
CA VAL A 382 9.15 8.51 8.93
C VAL A 382 9.86 7.62 9.95
N THR A 383 10.14 8.17 11.11
CA THR A 383 10.83 7.42 12.20
C THR A 383 9.88 6.38 12.80
N PHE A 384 10.42 5.22 13.16
CA PHE A 384 9.66 4.15 13.82
C PHE A 384 10.54 3.33 14.75
N LEU A 385 9.92 2.69 15.73
CA LEU A 385 10.58 1.72 16.62
C LEU A 385 10.27 0.28 16.23
N ASP A 386 9.14 0.08 15.55
CA ASP A 386 8.62 -1.25 15.25
C ASP A 386 7.62 -1.18 14.06
N ASN A 387 7.63 -2.20 13.25
CA ASN A 387 6.65 -2.44 12.20
C ASN A 387 6.49 -3.96 11.99
N HIS A 388 5.76 -4.38 10.98
CA HIS A 388 5.47 -5.79 10.72
C HIS A 388 6.69 -6.62 10.22
N ASP A 389 7.76 -5.97 9.73
CA ASP A 389 8.94 -6.62 9.14
C ASP A 389 10.11 -6.76 10.12
N VAL A 390 10.00 -6.16 11.30
CA VAL A 390 11.08 -6.14 12.27
C VAL A 390 10.65 -6.75 13.61
N THR A 391 11.64 -7.19 14.38
CA THR A 391 11.39 -7.68 15.74
C THR A 391 10.74 -6.59 16.58
N ARG A 392 9.63 -6.90 17.24
CA ARG A 392 8.93 -5.99 18.13
C ARG A 392 9.88 -5.41 19.18
N PHE A 393 9.93 -4.09 19.28
CA PHE A 393 10.77 -3.40 20.23
C PHE A 393 10.45 -3.83 21.68
N GLY A 394 9.17 -3.97 22.03
CA GLY A 394 8.72 -4.47 23.32
C GLY A 394 9.11 -5.92 23.62
N TYR A 395 9.41 -6.75 22.62
CA TYR A 395 9.98 -8.07 22.81
C TYR A 395 11.45 -7.99 23.24
N THR A 396 12.22 -7.11 22.64
CA THR A 396 13.64 -6.90 22.93
C THR A 396 13.82 -6.11 24.24
N GLN A 397 12.99 -5.09 24.46
CA GLN A 397 13.04 -4.23 25.63
C GLN A 397 11.82 -4.42 26.53
N ARG A 398 12.02 -5.14 27.64
CA ARG A 398 10.96 -5.43 28.62
C ARG A 398 10.84 -4.37 29.73
N SER A 399 11.76 -3.41 29.81
CA SER A 399 11.67 -2.32 30.77
C SER A 399 10.76 -1.21 30.26
N GLN A 400 9.62 -1.01 30.88
CA GLN A 400 8.68 0.05 30.52
C GLN A 400 9.31 1.45 30.54
N LYS A 401 10.26 1.69 31.46
CA LYS A 401 10.97 2.99 31.53
C LYS A 401 11.84 3.24 30.31
N VAL A 402 12.51 2.21 29.82
CA VAL A 402 13.40 2.32 28.64
C VAL A 402 12.56 2.36 27.39
N TYR A 403 11.47 1.59 27.32
CA TYR A 403 10.51 1.64 26.23
C TYR A 403 9.95 3.06 26.05
N ASN A 404 9.46 3.66 27.14
CA ASN A 404 8.93 5.03 27.12
C ASN A 404 9.98 6.11 26.79
N ALA A 405 11.26 5.84 27.06
CA ALA A 405 12.34 6.77 26.71
C ALA A 405 12.76 6.68 25.24
N ALA A 406 12.39 5.60 24.55
CA ALA A 406 12.65 5.40 23.13
C ALA A 406 11.53 5.96 22.22
N LEU A 407 10.29 6.04 22.75
CA LEU A 407 9.16 6.72 22.13
C LEU A 407 9.34 8.23 22.14
#